data_29fb3d4b5a7e3fd74b144a18cfc1b5ab
#
_entry.id   29fb3d4b5a7e3fd74b144a18cfc1b5ab
#
_cell.length_a   1.000
_cell.length_b   1.000
_cell.length_c   1.000
_cell.angle_alpha   90.00
_cell.angle_beta   90.00
_cell.angle_gamma   90.00
#
_symmetry.space_group_name_H-M   'P 1'
#
loop_
_entity.id
_entity.type
_entity.pdbx_description
1 polymer ?
#
loop_
_entity_poly.entity_id
_entity_poly.type
_entity_poly.pdbx_seq_one_letter_code
_entity_poly.pdbx_strand_id
1 'polypeptide(L)'
;MLYVHTYFLPYNFHKGSPMTTKRDEKKSLQGRLLQGTFSRENIEAIIIAVVLALFIRTFVVQAFKIPSGSMEPTLLIGDHILVNKFIYGITIPFTDKKLFQFVTPKRWDVVVFIYPEDPSKDFIKRVIAVEGEQISIKDKKIFINGKQIEDPYGVYRDPNVISGWGSEMSRDNFGPVTVPPHSLFFMGDNRDKSFDSRFWGYVDLNKVKGKAFIIYWSWGGFFQDMRWNRIGNIIH
;
A
#
# COMPACT_ATOMS: atom_id res chain seq x y z
N MET A 1 2.16 -110.37 3.90
CA MET A 1 2.95 -109.49 4.77
C MET A 1 3.19 -108.21 4.01
N LEU A 2 2.28 -107.22 4.24
CA LEU A 2 2.30 -105.92 3.53
C LEU A 2 2.76 -104.84 4.52
N TYR A 3 3.87 -104.19 4.25
CA TYR A 3 4.35 -103.02 4.95
C TYR A 3 3.73 -101.80 4.35
N VAL A 4 3.00 -101.01 5.16
CA VAL A 4 2.49 -99.69 4.75
C VAL A 4 3.49 -98.62 5.31
N HIS A 5 4.15 -97.90 4.46
CA HIS A 5 4.99 -96.73 4.79
C HIS A 5 4.12 -95.46 4.82
N THR A 6 3.98 -94.85 5.99
CA THR A 6 3.30 -93.56 6.18
C THR A 6 4.33 -92.46 6.07
N TYR A 7 4.24 -91.64 5.02
CA TYR A 7 5.02 -90.45 4.91
C TYR A 7 4.41 -89.28 5.68
N PHE A 8 5.13 -88.78 6.68
CA PHE A 8 4.81 -87.53 7.36
C PHE A 8 5.39 -86.36 6.51
N LEU A 9 4.52 -85.49 6.01
CA LEU A 9 4.91 -84.24 5.41
C LEU A 9 4.97 -83.14 6.53
N PRO A 10 6.04 -82.32 6.62
CA PRO A 10 6.08 -81.22 7.59
C PRO A 10 5.18 -80.10 7.14
N TYR A 11 4.25 -79.71 8.02
CA TYR A 11 3.36 -78.56 7.85
C TYR A 11 4.15 -77.27 8.07
N ASN A 12 4.42 -76.53 6.99
CA ASN A 12 5.05 -75.21 7.09
C ASN A 12 4.05 -74.16 7.61
N PHE A 13 4.23 -73.72 8.84
CA PHE A 13 3.55 -72.55 9.39
C PHE A 13 4.00 -71.31 8.61
N HIS A 14 3.19 -70.82 7.68
CA HIS A 14 3.35 -69.46 7.13
C HIS A 14 3.06 -68.48 8.28
N LYS A 15 4.11 -67.76 8.75
CA LYS A 15 3.94 -66.62 9.60
C LYS A 15 3.15 -65.53 8.85
N GLY A 16 1.89 -65.39 9.22
CA GLY A 16 1.05 -64.31 8.68
C GLY A 16 1.72 -62.96 8.92
N SER A 17 1.80 -62.18 7.86
CA SER A 17 2.26 -60.78 7.93
C SER A 17 1.39 -60.02 8.93
N PRO A 18 1.96 -59.16 9.76
CA PRO A 18 1.16 -58.38 10.73
C PRO A 18 0.15 -57.51 9.98
N MET A 19 -1.14 -57.69 10.28
CA MET A 19 -2.20 -56.77 9.77
C MET A 19 -1.93 -55.38 10.33
N THR A 20 -1.44 -54.48 9.47
CA THR A 20 -1.39 -53.08 9.80
C THR A 20 -2.79 -52.52 9.93
N THR A 21 -3.11 -51.96 11.08
CA THR A 21 -4.43 -51.38 11.30
C THR A 21 -4.53 -50.02 10.55
N LYS A 22 -5.75 -49.65 10.09
CA LYS A 22 -6.01 -48.32 9.46
C LYS A 22 -5.47 -47.16 10.29
N ARG A 23 -5.27 -47.38 11.60
CA ARG A 23 -4.72 -46.38 12.53
C ARG A 23 -3.19 -46.23 12.36
N ASP A 24 -2.50 -47.31 12.02
CA ASP A 24 -1.05 -47.28 11.82
C ASP A 24 -0.67 -46.68 10.45
N GLU A 25 -1.50 -46.95 9.42
CA GLU A 25 -1.38 -46.27 8.11
C GLU A 25 -1.60 -44.77 8.23
N LYS A 26 -2.61 -44.33 9.01
CA LYS A 26 -2.92 -42.93 9.23
C LYS A 26 -1.80 -42.20 9.99
N LYS A 27 -1.20 -42.84 10.98
CA LYS A 27 -0.02 -42.33 11.72
C LYS A 27 1.22 -42.28 10.83
N SER A 28 1.44 -43.26 9.99
CA SER A 28 2.56 -43.29 9.02
C SER A 28 2.39 -42.22 7.96
N LEU A 29 1.19 -41.97 7.44
CA LEU A 29 0.87 -40.89 6.52
C LEU A 29 1.06 -39.50 7.15
N GLN A 30 0.59 -39.31 8.38
CA GLN A 30 0.81 -38.05 9.11
C GLN A 30 2.29 -37.81 9.40
N GLY A 31 3.05 -38.85 9.76
CA GLY A 31 4.50 -38.76 9.97
C GLY A 31 5.25 -38.41 8.68
N ARG A 32 4.86 -38.97 7.52
CA ARG A 32 5.45 -38.64 6.22
C ARG A 32 5.10 -37.21 5.75
N LEU A 33 3.88 -36.76 5.99
CA LEU A 33 3.46 -35.39 5.68
C LEU A 33 4.25 -34.37 6.53
N LEU A 34 4.42 -34.64 7.83
CA LEU A 34 5.18 -33.77 8.71
C LEU A 34 6.68 -33.77 8.40
N GLN A 35 7.28 -34.93 8.08
CA GLN A 35 8.68 -35.02 7.67
C GLN A 35 8.95 -34.32 6.33
N GLY A 36 7.99 -34.39 5.35
CA GLY A 36 8.09 -33.69 4.07
C GLY A 36 8.02 -32.16 4.24
N THR A 37 7.27 -31.68 5.24
CA THR A 37 7.07 -30.24 5.49
C THR A 37 8.29 -29.58 6.13
N PHE A 38 9.08 -30.31 6.90
CA PHE A 38 10.28 -29.80 7.60
C PHE A 38 11.60 -30.29 6.98
N SER A 39 11.60 -30.59 5.68
CA SER A 39 12.87 -30.87 5.00
C SER A 39 13.78 -29.63 5.03
N ARG A 40 15.08 -29.80 5.05
CA ARG A 40 16.06 -28.70 5.02
C ARG A 40 15.80 -27.75 3.84
N GLU A 41 15.46 -28.29 2.69
CA GLU A 41 15.14 -27.54 1.47
C GLU A 41 13.90 -26.66 1.67
N ASN A 42 12.84 -27.16 2.33
CA ASN A 42 11.65 -26.38 2.62
C ASN A 42 11.93 -25.26 3.63
N ILE A 43 12.77 -25.51 4.63
CA ILE A 43 13.18 -24.50 5.60
C ILE A 43 13.99 -23.39 4.92
N GLU A 44 14.94 -23.73 4.05
CA GLU A 44 15.72 -22.77 3.27
C GLU A 44 14.80 -21.94 2.37
N ALA A 45 13.84 -22.56 1.67
CA ALA A 45 12.88 -21.86 0.84
C ALA A 45 11.99 -20.90 1.65
N ILE A 46 11.54 -21.30 2.83
CA ILE A 46 10.74 -20.45 3.74
C ILE A 46 11.59 -19.26 4.21
N ILE A 47 12.84 -19.48 4.59
CA ILE A 47 13.74 -18.40 5.04
C ILE A 47 13.94 -17.39 3.92
N ILE A 48 14.24 -17.85 2.69
CA ILE A 48 14.40 -16.99 1.52
C ILE A 48 13.12 -16.20 1.24
N ALA A 49 11.96 -16.85 1.28
CA ALA A 49 10.66 -16.21 1.06
C ALA A 49 10.38 -15.13 2.11
N VAL A 50 10.67 -15.39 3.39
CA VAL A 50 10.51 -14.44 4.49
C VAL A 50 11.45 -13.24 4.32
N VAL A 51 12.73 -13.47 4.02
CA VAL A 51 13.71 -12.41 3.78
C VAL A 51 13.29 -11.54 2.60
N LEU A 52 12.86 -12.16 1.49
CA LEU A 52 12.39 -11.45 0.31
C LEU A 52 11.11 -10.63 0.61
N ALA A 53 10.16 -11.21 1.34
CA ALA A 53 8.93 -10.52 1.74
C ALA A 53 9.23 -9.31 2.63
N LEU A 54 10.15 -9.45 3.60
CA LEU A 54 10.60 -8.35 4.46
C LEU A 54 11.33 -7.27 3.65
N PHE A 55 12.15 -7.66 2.69
CA PHE A 55 12.82 -6.72 1.79
C PHE A 55 11.80 -5.91 0.98
N ILE A 56 10.85 -6.58 0.31
CA ILE A 56 9.80 -5.93 -0.47
C ILE A 56 8.98 -4.99 0.40
N ARG A 57 8.54 -5.44 1.58
CA ARG A 57 7.77 -4.62 2.53
C ARG A 57 8.54 -3.39 3.01
N THR A 58 9.84 -3.52 3.23
CA THR A 58 10.66 -2.43 3.78
C THR A 58 10.99 -1.39 2.73
N PHE A 59 11.36 -1.82 1.52
CA PHE A 59 11.97 -0.94 0.52
C PHE A 59 11.09 -0.64 -0.69
N VAL A 60 10.13 -1.52 -1.04
CA VAL A 60 9.42 -1.41 -2.31
C VAL A 60 7.98 -0.93 -2.13
N VAL A 61 7.19 -1.58 -1.28
CA VAL A 61 5.75 -1.31 -1.18
C VAL A 61 5.33 -1.16 0.28
N GLN A 62 4.50 -0.17 0.54
CA GLN A 62 3.86 0.04 1.84
C GLN A 62 2.34 0.16 1.69
N ALA A 63 1.61 -0.52 2.58
CA ALA A 63 0.16 -0.43 2.66
C ALA A 63 -0.25 0.72 3.59
N PHE A 64 -1.28 1.47 3.18
CA PHE A 64 -1.91 2.52 3.98
C PHE A 64 -3.43 2.36 3.96
N LYS A 65 -4.08 2.75 5.07
CA LYS A 65 -5.53 2.87 5.17
C LYS A 65 -5.90 4.35 5.07
N ILE A 66 -6.95 4.67 4.35
CA ILE A 66 -7.44 6.05 4.19
C ILE A 66 -8.39 6.39 5.35
N PRO A 67 -8.00 7.31 6.26
CA PRO A 67 -8.81 7.64 7.41
C PRO A 67 -9.76 8.82 7.20
N SER A 68 -9.55 9.64 6.16
CA SER A 68 -10.27 10.90 5.94
C SER A 68 -10.72 11.09 4.50
N GLY A 69 -11.76 11.91 4.30
CA GLY A 69 -12.36 12.16 2.99
C GLY A 69 -11.70 13.28 2.18
N SER A 70 -10.49 13.74 2.52
CA SER A 70 -9.84 14.86 1.80
C SER A 70 -9.44 14.53 0.36
N MET A 71 -9.38 13.25 0.00
CA MET A 71 -9.07 12.76 -1.34
C MET A 71 -10.30 12.19 -2.07
N GLU A 72 -11.51 12.39 -1.53
CA GLU A 72 -12.74 11.99 -2.23
C GLU A 72 -12.94 12.82 -3.52
N PRO A 73 -13.41 12.16 -4.59
CA PRO A 73 -13.88 10.79 -4.71
C PRO A 73 -12.78 9.78 -5.08
N THR A 74 -11.57 10.23 -5.37
CA THR A 74 -10.45 9.36 -5.80
C THR A 74 -10.18 8.28 -4.75
N LEU A 75 -10.05 8.67 -3.48
CA LEU A 75 -9.88 7.77 -2.35
C LEU A 75 -11.00 8.01 -1.34
N LEU A 76 -11.67 6.94 -0.93
CA LEU A 76 -12.74 6.98 0.06
C LEU A 76 -12.22 6.54 1.44
N ILE A 77 -12.86 7.02 2.50
CA ILE A 77 -12.59 6.52 3.86
C ILE A 77 -12.76 5.00 3.89
N GLY A 78 -11.76 4.28 4.41
CA GLY A 78 -11.74 2.83 4.47
C GLY A 78 -11.14 2.13 3.25
N ASP A 79 -10.68 2.87 2.22
CA ASP A 79 -9.83 2.32 1.19
C ASP A 79 -8.47 1.94 1.78
N HIS A 80 -7.93 0.82 1.32
CA HIS A 80 -6.58 0.38 1.61
C HIS A 80 -5.78 0.40 0.32
N ILE A 81 -4.71 1.16 0.31
CA ILE A 81 -3.90 1.44 -0.87
C ILE A 81 -2.49 0.88 -0.73
N LEU A 82 -1.86 0.57 -1.86
CA LEU A 82 -0.44 0.31 -1.94
C LEU A 82 0.30 1.53 -2.48
N VAL A 83 1.43 1.81 -1.83
CA VAL A 83 2.31 2.94 -2.13
C VAL A 83 3.67 2.40 -2.56
N ASN A 84 4.12 2.79 -3.74
CA ASN A 84 5.44 2.48 -4.25
C ASN A 84 6.46 3.45 -3.64
N LYS A 85 7.27 2.96 -2.71
CA LYS A 85 8.33 3.74 -2.04
C LYS A 85 9.56 3.90 -2.91
N PHE A 86 9.83 2.92 -3.76
CA PHE A 86 11.05 2.84 -4.54
C PHE A 86 11.14 3.92 -5.63
N ILE A 87 9.98 4.35 -6.18
CA ILE A 87 9.93 5.27 -7.33
C ILE A 87 10.59 6.63 -7.04
N TYR A 88 10.49 7.13 -5.81
CA TYR A 88 11.03 8.42 -5.40
C TYR A 88 12.34 8.32 -4.59
N GLY A 89 13.01 7.17 -4.65
CA GLY A 89 14.26 6.90 -3.96
C GLY A 89 14.09 6.07 -2.70
N ILE A 90 15.18 5.41 -2.30
CA ILE A 90 15.21 4.54 -1.12
C ILE A 90 15.58 5.40 0.08
N THR A 91 14.69 5.51 1.05
CA THR A 91 15.01 6.13 2.34
C THR A 91 15.84 5.17 3.17
N ILE A 92 17.00 5.60 3.64
CA ILE A 92 17.84 4.81 4.54
C ILE A 92 17.09 4.70 5.88
N PRO A 93 16.85 3.46 6.41
CA PRO A 93 16.26 3.30 7.73
C PRO A 93 17.01 4.11 8.77
N PHE A 94 16.26 4.75 9.69
CA PHE A 94 16.80 5.59 10.77
C PHE A 94 17.51 6.89 10.35
N THR A 95 17.36 7.30 9.08
CA THR A 95 17.86 8.61 8.59
C THR A 95 16.82 9.28 7.70
N ASP A 96 16.87 10.62 7.61
CA ASP A 96 16.02 11.37 6.67
C ASP A 96 16.63 11.45 5.25
N LYS A 97 17.74 10.73 5.02
CA LYS A 97 18.45 10.77 3.73
C LYS A 97 17.87 9.74 2.77
N LYS A 98 17.62 10.18 1.53
CA LYS A 98 17.28 9.30 0.41
C LYS A 98 18.52 8.93 -0.38
N LEU A 99 18.69 7.64 -0.64
CA LEU A 99 19.64 7.13 -1.63
C LEU A 99 18.89 6.96 -2.96
N PHE A 100 19.56 7.36 -4.04
CA PHE A 100 19.09 7.12 -5.42
C PHE A 100 17.66 7.65 -5.67
N GLN A 101 17.55 8.96 -5.89
CA GLN A 101 16.29 9.56 -6.37
C GLN A 101 16.17 9.27 -7.87
N PHE A 102 15.33 8.30 -8.24
CA PHE A 102 15.17 7.87 -9.64
C PHE A 102 14.24 8.80 -10.42
N VAL A 103 13.18 9.27 -9.78
CA VAL A 103 12.16 10.12 -10.39
C VAL A 103 11.67 11.14 -9.36
N THR A 104 11.38 12.35 -9.79
CA THR A 104 10.70 13.37 -8.98
C THR A 104 9.18 13.24 -9.15
N PRO A 105 8.39 13.50 -8.10
CA PRO A 105 6.94 13.56 -8.21
C PRO A 105 6.52 14.60 -9.27
N LYS A 106 5.55 14.23 -10.09
CA LYS A 106 5.01 15.08 -11.14
C LYS A 106 3.65 15.63 -10.73
N ARG A 107 3.22 16.73 -11.36
CA ARG A 107 1.85 17.21 -11.20
C ARG A 107 0.86 16.09 -11.46
N TRP A 108 -0.16 16.02 -10.63
CA TRP A 108 -1.22 15.03 -10.55
C TRP A 108 -0.84 13.70 -9.89
N ASP A 109 0.40 13.45 -9.54
CA ASP A 109 0.74 12.26 -8.74
C ASP A 109 0.06 12.31 -7.37
N VAL A 110 -0.56 11.20 -6.96
CA VAL A 110 -1.08 11.02 -5.60
C VAL A 110 0.01 10.45 -4.72
N VAL A 111 0.40 11.18 -3.69
CA VAL A 111 1.64 10.94 -2.94
C VAL A 111 1.36 10.87 -1.44
N VAL A 112 2.01 9.91 -0.77
CA VAL A 112 2.08 9.84 0.69
C VAL A 112 3.35 10.50 1.17
N PHE A 113 3.24 11.36 2.18
CA PHE A 113 4.36 12.12 2.76
C PHE A 113 4.18 12.33 4.25
N ILE A 114 5.28 12.63 4.93
CA ILE A 114 5.30 13.02 6.35
C ILE A 114 4.73 14.44 6.47
N TYR A 115 3.74 14.61 7.32
CA TYR A 115 3.11 15.93 7.55
C TYR A 115 4.13 16.93 8.13
N PRO A 116 4.29 18.14 7.53
CA PRO A 116 5.33 19.07 7.94
C PRO A 116 5.24 19.55 9.38
N GLU A 117 4.03 19.79 9.90
CA GLU A 117 3.79 20.33 11.24
C GLU A 117 3.75 19.24 12.34
N ASP A 118 3.51 17.97 11.95
CA ASP A 118 3.52 16.84 12.86
C ASP A 118 4.13 15.60 12.17
N PRO A 119 5.44 15.37 12.34
CA PRO A 119 6.14 14.25 11.71
C PRO A 119 5.67 12.85 12.13
N SER A 120 4.83 12.74 13.16
CA SER A 120 4.22 11.47 13.56
C SER A 120 3.09 11.02 12.63
N LYS A 121 2.62 11.90 11.74
CA LYS A 121 1.49 11.68 10.85
C LYS A 121 1.89 11.61 9.39
N ASP A 122 1.29 10.68 8.69
CA ASP A 122 1.39 10.57 7.23
C ASP A 122 0.13 11.14 6.58
N PHE A 123 0.34 12.04 5.61
CA PHE A 123 -0.72 12.59 4.78
C PHE A 123 -0.65 12.02 3.37
N ILE A 124 -1.80 11.98 2.71
CA ILE A 124 -1.92 11.67 1.30
C ILE A 124 -2.62 12.80 0.59
N LYS A 125 -2.00 13.34 -0.47
CA LYS A 125 -2.52 14.44 -1.27
C LYS A 125 -2.05 14.30 -2.72
N ARG A 126 -2.61 15.12 -3.60
CA ARG A 126 -2.21 15.24 -4.99
C ARG A 126 -1.22 16.39 -5.17
N VAL A 127 -0.16 16.16 -5.94
CA VAL A 127 0.79 17.19 -6.35
C VAL A 127 0.10 18.15 -7.31
N ILE A 128 0.09 19.44 -7.01
CA ILE A 128 -0.48 20.49 -7.87
C ILE A 128 0.58 21.35 -8.51
N ALA A 129 1.61 21.72 -7.75
CA ALA A 129 2.75 22.45 -8.29
C ALA A 129 4.07 21.85 -7.79
N VAL A 130 5.11 21.98 -8.63
CA VAL A 130 6.45 21.49 -8.36
C VAL A 130 7.42 22.68 -8.18
N GLU A 131 8.66 22.41 -7.75
CA GLU A 131 9.65 23.44 -7.50
C GLU A 131 9.80 24.42 -8.68
N GLY A 132 9.96 25.70 -8.36
CA GLY A 132 10.12 26.79 -9.31
C GLY A 132 8.82 27.27 -9.96
N GLU A 133 7.72 26.54 -9.85
CA GLU A 133 6.42 26.97 -10.37
C GLU A 133 5.76 27.99 -9.43
N GLN A 134 5.16 29.02 -10.02
CA GLN A 134 4.31 29.95 -9.32
C GLN A 134 2.87 29.43 -9.34
N ILE A 135 2.28 29.21 -8.16
CA ILE A 135 0.88 28.81 -8.02
C ILE A 135 0.02 29.94 -7.47
N SER A 136 -1.16 30.12 -8.04
CA SER A 136 -2.24 30.91 -7.46
C SER A 136 -3.58 30.23 -7.68
N ILE A 137 -4.53 30.51 -6.80
CA ILE A 137 -5.91 30.06 -6.90
C ILE A 137 -6.78 31.30 -6.83
N LYS A 138 -7.66 31.46 -7.81
CA LYS A 138 -8.65 32.56 -7.88
C LYS A 138 -10.02 31.97 -8.18
N ASP A 139 -10.94 32.19 -7.28
CA ASP A 139 -12.31 31.72 -7.41
C ASP A 139 -12.37 30.21 -7.76
N LYS A 140 -11.62 29.40 -6.98
CA LYS A 140 -11.46 27.94 -7.14
C LYS A 140 -10.70 27.49 -8.40
N LYS A 141 -10.28 28.40 -9.27
CA LYS A 141 -9.50 28.09 -10.48
C LYS A 141 -8.02 28.14 -10.18
N ILE A 142 -7.28 27.11 -10.63
CA ILE A 142 -5.84 26.98 -10.39
C ILE A 142 -5.08 27.61 -11.54
N PHE A 143 -4.09 28.41 -11.21
CA PHE A 143 -3.16 29.03 -12.16
C PHE A 143 -1.73 28.61 -11.83
N ILE A 144 -1.00 28.17 -12.84
CA ILE A 144 0.43 27.87 -12.76
C ILE A 144 1.18 28.81 -13.70
N ASN A 145 2.16 29.55 -13.17
CA ASN A 145 2.93 30.56 -13.90
C ASN A 145 2.02 31.57 -14.62
N GLY A 146 0.93 31.98 -13.96
CA GLY A 146 -0.06 32.92 -14.47
C GLY A 146 -1.07 32.35 -15.46
N LYS A 147 -0.92 31.08 -15.91
CA LYS A 147 -1.84 30.42 -16.83
C LYS A 147 -2.79 29.51 -16.08
N GLN A 148 -4.10 29.64 -16.35
CA GLN A 148 -5.10 28.71 -15.82
C GLN A 148 -4.85 27.30 -16.37
N ILE A 149 -4.90 26.30 -15.49
CA ILE A 149 -4.79 24.89 -15.85
C ILE A 149 -6.12 24.19 -15.65
N GLU A 150 -6.37 23.11 -16.42
CA GLU A 150 -7.46 22.20 -16.14
C GLU A 150 -7.17 21.45 -14.84
N ASP A 151 -8.23 21.20 -14.09
CA ASP A 151 -8.20 20.43 -12.86
C ASP A 151 -9.10 19.20 -12.97
N PRO A 152 -8.58 18.08 -13.52
CA PRO A 152 -9.39 16.91 -13.83
C PRO A 152 -9.78 16.09 -12.60
N TYR A 153 -9.22 16.40 -11.44
CA TYR A 153 -9.40 15.61 -10.21
C TYR A 153 -10.10 16.37 -9.09
N GLY A 154 -10.07 17.71 -9.14
CA GLY A 154 -10.64 18.54 -8.09
C GLY A 154 -12.15 18.52 -8.08
N VAL A 155 -12.73 18.23 -6.91
CA VAL A 155 -14.17 18.27 -6.69
C VAL A 155 -14.51 19.42 -5.74
N TYR A 156 -15.40 20.28 -6.22
CA TYR A 156 -15.95 21.42 -5.50
C TYR A 156 -17.41 21.15 -5.19
N ARG A 157 -17.72 20.89 -3.93
CA ARG A 157 -19.10 20.57 -3.49
C ARG A 157 -19.84 21.78 -2.94
N ASP A 158 -19.10 22.78 -2.48
CA ASP A 158 -19.65 24.06 -2.02
C ASP A 158 -19.79 25.00 -3.22
N PRO A 159 -21.01 25.47 -3.58
CA PRO A 159 -21.18 26.40 -4.69
C PRO A 159 -20.63 27.80 -4.39
N ASN A 160 -20.44 28.14 -3.10
CA ASN A 160 -19.98 29.46 -2.69
C ASN A 160 -18.45 29.55 -2.85
N VAL A 161 -17.99 30.74 -3.24
CA VAL A 161 -16.59 31.11 -3.20
C VAL A 161 -16.34 31.84 -1.89
N ILE A 162 -15.48 31.28 -1.04
CA ILE A 162 -15.09 31.93 0.21
C ILE A 162 -14.05 33.00 -0.10
N SER A 163 -14.47 34.26 0.08
CA SER A 163 -13.64 35.45 -0.10
C SER A 163 -13.59 36.19 1.24
N GLY A 164 -12.72 35.80 2.14
CA GLY A 164 -12.63 36.40 3.46
C GLY A 164 -11.19 36.49 3.99
N TRP A 165 -10.96 37.15 5.11
CA TRP A 165 -9.66 37.26 5.78
C TRP A 165 -9.49 36.12 6.79
N GLY A 166 -8.34 35.41 6.80
CA GLY A 166 -8.01 34.33 7.71
C GLY A 166 -7.73 32.99 7.01
N SER A 167 -7.66 31.90 7.75
CA SER A 167 -7.36 30.56 7.22
C SER A 167 -8.38 30.07 6.17
N GLU A 168 -9.64 30.51 6.29
CA GLU A 168 -10.69 30.18 5.32
C GLU A 168 -10.53 30.91 3.98
N MET A 169 -9.85 32.07 3.94
CA MET A 169 -9.52 32.76 2.67
C MET A 169 -8.63 31.97 1.77
N SER A 170 -7.75 31.16 2.36
CA SER A 170 -6.79 30.35 1.58
C SER A 170 -7.47 29.20 0.85
N ARG A 171 -8.73 28.88 1.14
CA ARG A 171 -9.43 27.76 0.51
C ARG A 171 -9.66 27.99 -1.00
N ASP A 172 -10.30 29.09 -1.37
CA ASP A 172 -10.78 29.35 -2.73
C ASP A 172 -9.98 30.45 -3.44
N ASN A 173 -9.21 31.23 -2.67
CA ASN A 173 -8.32 32.29 -3.16
C ASN A 173 -6.97 32.21 -2.44
N PHE A 174 -5.88 31.95 -3.18
CA PHE A 174 -4.56 31.70 -2.61
C PHE A 174 -3.46 32.23 -3.53
N GLY A 175 -2.39 32.74 -2.97
CA GLY A 175 -1.19 33.16 -3.69
C GLY A 175 -1.36 34.51 -4.42
N PRO A 176 -0.50 34.80 -5.42
CA PRO A 176 0.51 33.93 -6.03
C PRO A 176 1.71 33.67 -5.11
N VAL A 177 2.19 32.45 -5.10
CA VAL A 177 3.42 32.04 -4.39
C VAL A 177 4.26 31.11 -5.26
N THR A 178 5.59 31.21 -5.14
CA THR A 178 6.50 30.32 -5.87
C THR A 178 6.90 29.14 -4.98
N VAL A 179 6.79 27.93 -5.52
CA VAL A 179 7.21 26.71 -4.83
C VAL A 179 8.73 26.72 -4.67
N PRO A 180 9.26 26.63 -3.43
CA PRO A 180 10.69 26.65 -3.20
C PRO A 180 11.43 25.46 -3.84
N PRO A 181 12.77 25.55 -4.02
CA PRO A 181 13.58 24.41 -4.42
C PRO A 181 13.35 23.21 -3.50
N HIS A 182 13.42 22.00 -4.06
CA HIS A 182 13.21 20.74 -3.36
C HIS A 182 11.85 20.60 -2.64
N SER A 183 10.85 21.36 -3.08
CA SER A 183 9.53 21.36 -2.44
C SER A 183 8.41 21.08 -3.43
N LEU A 184 7.27 20.65 -2.87
CA LEU A 184 6.04 20.38 -3.61
C LEU A 184 4.87 21.10 -2.95
N PHE A 185 3.88 21.45 -3.76
CA PHE A 185 2.60 22.00 -3.31
C PHE A 185 1.50 20.96 -3.56
N PHE A 186 0.78 20.63 -2.51
CA PHE A 186 -0.22 19.58 -2.50
C PHE A 186 -1.63 20.12 -2.29
N MET A 187 -2.63 19.50 -2.93
CA MET A 187 -4.04 19.69 -2.58
C MET A 187 -4.77 18.35 -2.50
N GLY A 188 -5.81 18.30 -1.68
CA GLY A 188 -6.73 17.17 -1.71
C GLY A 188 -7.72 17.29 -2.86
N ASP A 189 -8.18 16.17 -3.39
CA ASP A 189 -9.15 16.15 -4.48
C ASP A 189 -10.53 16.70 -4.04
N ASN A 190 -10.89 16.48 -2.77
CA ASN A 190 -12.02 17.16 -2.14
C ASN A 190 -11.62 18.59 -1.74
N ARG A 191 -11.62 19.51 -2.72
CA ARG A 191 -11.07 20.86 -2.61
C ARG A 191 -11.62 21.67 -1.44
N ASP A 192 -12.92 21.55 -1.20
CA ASP A 192 -13.61 22.31 -0.14
C ASP A 192 -13.39 21.71 1.26
N LYS A 193 -13.01 20.42 1.35
CA LYS A 193 -12.85 19.70 2.63
C LYS A 193 -11.45 19.12 2.79
N SER A 194 -10.43 19.78 2.24
CA SER A 194 -9.04 19.37 2.37
C SER A 194 -8.23 20.41 3.14
N PHE A 195 -7.60 19.96 4.22
CA PHE A 195 -6.53 20.70 4.89
C PHE A 195 -5.21 20.32 4.21
N ASP A 196 -4.67 21.21 3.39
CA ASP A 196 -3.56 20.97 2.48
C ASP A 196 -2.60 22.17 2.37
N SER A 197 -1.73 22.21 1.37
CA SER A 197 -0.70 23.26 1.22
C SER A 197 -1.23 24.67 1.19
N ARG A 198 -2.49 24.88 0.91
CA ARG A 198 -3.13 26.21 1.03
C ARG A 198 -3.10 26.74 2.46
N PHE A 199 -2.99 25.85 3.45
CA PHE A 199 -3.04 26.18 4.88
C PHE A 199 -1.68 26.05 5.57
N TRP A 200 -0.93 24.98 5.28
CA TRP A 200 0.34 24.67 5.95
C TRP A 200 1.58 24.81 5.04
N GLY A 201 1.43 25.21 3.77
CA GLY A 201 2.55 25.52 2.88
C GLY A 201 3.12 24.30 2.12
N TYR A 202 4.43 24.24 2.01
CA TYR A 202 5.14 23.30 1.13
C TYR A 202 5.63 22.07 1.87
N VAL A 203 5.86 20.98 1.10
CA VAL A 203 6.50 19.75 1.62
C VAL A 203 7.83 19.55 0.93
N ASP A 204 8.88 19.36 1.72
CA ASP A 204 10.20 18.97 1.23
C ASP A 204 10.15 17.58 0.57
N LEU A 205 10.85 17.42 -0.57
CA LEU A 205 10.93 16.16 -1.31
C LEU A 205 11.46 14.99 -0.46
N ASN A 206 12.29 15.27 0.55
CA ASN A 206 12.78 14.22 1.46
C ASN A 206 11.68 13.65 2.34
N LYS A 207 10.60 14.40 2.59
CA LYS A 207 9.45 13.94 3.37
C LYS A 207 8.47 13.10 2.57
N VAL A 208 8.64 13.00 1.25
CA VAL A 208 7.80 12.16 0.38
C VAL A 208 8.14 10.70 0.59
N LYS A 209 7.16 9.88 0.97
CA LYS A 209 7.30 8.43 1.21
C LYS A 209 7.15 7.59 -0.06
N GLY A 210 6.24 7.98 -0.96
CA GLY A 210 6.03 7.23 -2.20
C GLY A 210 4.75 7.62 -2.94
N LYS A 211 4.57 7.03 -4.13
CA LYS A 211 3.40 7.21 -4.99
C LYS A 211 2.35 6.15 -4.71
N ALA A 212 1.12 6.57 -4.43
CA ALA A 212 -0.03 5.66 -4.37
C ALA A 212 -0.36 5.18 -5.78
N PHE A 213 -0.63 3.87 -5.96
CA PHE A 213 -0.84 3.34 -7.30
C PHE A 213 -2.03 2.39 -7.45
N ILE A 214 -2.50 1.75 -6.38
CA ILE A 214 -3.62 0.81 -6.45
C ILE A 214 -4.40 0.73 -5.14
N ILE A 215 -5.71 0.56 -5.24
CA ILE A 215 -6.60 0.22 -4.12
C ILE A 215 -6.67 -1.32 -4.07
N TYR A 216 -6.11 -1.94 -3.04
CA TYR A 216 -6.13 -3.40 -2.91
C TYR A 216 -7.27 -3.94 -2.04
N TRP A 217 -7.90 -3.06 -1.24
CA TRP A 217 -9.03 -3.38 -0.41
C TRP A 217 -9.88 -2.14 -0.14
N SER A 218 -11.19 -2.28 -0.04
CA SER A 218 -12.09 -1.15 0.26
C SER A 218 -13.29 -1.61 1.09
N TRP A 219 -13.41 -1.03 2.30
CA TRP A 219 -14.47 -1.34 3.24
C TRP A 219 -14.95 -0.09 3.95
N GLY A 220 -16.28 0.16 3.92
CA GLY A 220 -16.87 1.37 4.48
C GLY A 220 -17.07 1.37 6.00
N GLY A 221 -16.82 0.23 6.68
CA GLY A 221 -17.00 0.08 8.12
C GLY A 221 -18.09 -0.93 8.49
N PHE A 222 -18.38 -1.07 9.80
CA PHE A 222 -19.22 -2.14 10.37
C PHE A 222 -20.65 -2.22 9.78
N PHE A 223 -21.18 -1.11 9.27
CA PHE A 223 -22.54 -1.05 8.70
C PHE A 223 -22.56 -0.84 7.19
N GLN A 224 -21.43 -0.93 6.50
CA GLN A 224 -21.32 -0.78 5.06
C GLN A 224 -20.65 -2.00 4.45
N ASP A 225 -21.17 -2.42 3.30
CA ASP A 225 -20.63 -3.56 2.57
C ASP A 225 -19.24 -3.28 2.00
N MET A 226 -18.55 -4.37 1.67
CA MET A 226 -17.30 -4.31 0.93
C MET A 226 -17.54 -3.69 -0.45
N ARG A 227 -16.73 -2.72 -0.82
CA ARG A 227 -16.83 -2.02 -2.10
C ARG A 227 -15.97 -2.73 -3.15
N TRP A 228 -16.47 -3.86 -3.64
CA TRP A 228 -15.79 -4.73 -4.61
C TRP A 228 -15.34 -4.02 -5.88
N ASN A 229 -16.15 -3.07 -6.37
CA ASN A 229 -15.87 -2.28 -7.56
C ASN A 229 -14.66 -1.33 -7.44
N ARG A 230 -14.12 -1.17 -6.24
CA ARG A 230 -12.94 -0.34 -5.99
C ARG A 230 -11.65 -1.14 -5.89
N ILE A 231 -11.77 -2.46 -5.64
CA ILE A 231 -10.60 -3.34 -5.49
C ILE A 231 -9.95 -3.53 -6.86
N GLY A 232 -8.64 -3.27 -6.94
CA GLY A 232 -7.87 -3.32 -8.17
C GLY A 232 -7.84 -2.01 -8.97
N ASN A 233 -8.56 -0.96 -8.53
CA ASN A 233 -8.53 0.33 -9.21
C ASN A 233 -7.15 0.98 -9.09
N ILE A 234 -6.63 1.41 -10.25
CA ILE A 234 -5.38 2.16 -10.33
C ILE A 234 -5.66 3.62 -9.93
N ILE A 235 -4.77 4.19 -9.14
CA ILE A 235 -4.83 5.58 -8.68
C ILE A 235 -4.05 6.44 -9.69
N HIS A 236 -4.77 7.34 -10.31
CA HIS A 236 -4.24 8.29 -11.30
C HIS A 236 -4.09 9.68 -10.72
#